data_401ae01d06d55590a560c9f585a13065
#
_entry.id   401ae01d06d55590a560c9f585a13065
#
_cell.length_a   1.000
_cell.length_b   1.000
_cell.length_c   1.000
_cell.angle_alpha   90.00
_cell.angle_beta   90.00
_cell.angle_gamma   90.00
#
_symmetry.space_group_name_H-M   'P 1'
#
loop_
_entity.id
_entity.type
_entity.pdbx_description
1 polymer ?
#
loop_
_entity_poly.entity_id
_entity_poly.type
_entity_poly.pdbx_seq_one_letter_code
_entity_poly.pdbx_strand_id
1 'polypeptide(L)' 'MKCQVKLYVAGQVFTETVHARDYQEARQVALARNPNAKVVSVNASFF' A
#
# COMPACT_ATOMS: atom_id res chain seq x y z
N MET A 1 1.95 -8.96 9.30
CA MET A 1 0.89 -9.46 8.42
C MET A 1 1.12 -8.96 7.00
N LYS A 2 0.57 -9.65 6.05
CA LYS A 2 0.70 -9.30 4.64
C LYS A 2 -0.46 -8.38 4.25
N CYS A 3 -0.15 -7.24 3.66
CA CYS A 3 -1.15 -6.25 3.29
C CYS A 3 -1.04 -5.90 1.82
N GLN A 4 -2.18 -5.60 1.20
CA GLN A 4 -2.23 -5.06 -0.15
C GLN A 4 -2.63 -3.59 -0.06
N VAL A 5 -1.77 -2.72 -0.57
CA VAL A 5 -1.99 -1.28 -0.56
C VAL A 5 -2.24 -0.83 -1.99
N LYS A 6 -3.44 -0.34 -2.25
CA LYS A 6 -3.78 0.22 -3.56
C LYS A 6 -3.35 1.67 -3.61
N LEU A 7 -2.55 2.00 -4.61
CA LEU A 7 -1.94 3.32 -4.77
C LEU A 7 -2.36 3.94 -6.08
N TYR A 8 -2.41 5.27 -6.09
CA TYR A 8 -2.68 6.07 -7.28
C TYR A 8 -1.48 6.96 -7.57
N VAL A 9 -0.92 6.83 -8.77
CA VAL A 9 0.23 7.63 -9.23
C VAL A 9 -0.01 8.04 -10.68
N ALA A 10 0.01 9.33 -10.95
CA ALA A 10 -0.01 9.87 -12.31
C ALA A 10 -1.16 9.30 -13.17
N GLY A 11 -2.34 9.19 -12.58
CA GLY A 11 -3.52 8.71 -13.29
C GLY A 11 -3.65 7.19 -13.36
N GLN A 12 -2.73 6.45 -12.73
CA GLN A 12 -2.74 4.99 -12.74
C GLN A 12 -2.90 4.45 -11.33
N VAL A 13 -3.64 3.36 -11.20
CA VAL A 13 -3.84 2.67 -9.94
C VAL A 13 -3.12 1.33 -10.01
N PHE A 14 -2.36 1.01 -8.98
CA PHE A 14 -1.68 -0.27 -8.87
C PHE A 14 -1.66 -0.73 -7.41
N THR A 15 -1.35 -1.99 -7.18
CA THR A 15 -1.35 -2.58 -5.85
C THR A 15 0.07 -2.98 -5.47
N GLU A 16 0.51 -2.54 -4.28
CA GLU A 16 1.74 -2.98 -3.65
C GLU A 16 1.42 -3.98 -2.56
N THR A 17 2.13 -5.10 -2.53
CA THR A 17 2.04 -6.04 -1.42
C THR A 17 3.18 -5.78 -0.46
N VAL A 18 2.86 -5.50 0.80
CA VAL A 18 3.84 -5.20 1.82
C VAL A 18 3.61 -6.05 3.07
N HIS A 19 4.69 -6.34 3.79
CA HIS A 19 4.61 -6.98 5.11
C HIS A 19 4.69 -5.90 6.17
N ALA A 20 3.71 -5.85 7.06
CA ALA A 20 3.61 -4.82 8.08
C ALA A 20 2.91 -5.38 9.31
N ARG A 21 3.06 -4.67 10.44
CA ARG A 21 2.40 -5.06 11.69
C ARG A 21 0.91 -4.70 11.69
N ASP A 22 0.57 -3.62 10.97
CA ASP A 22 -0.80 -3.13 10.93
C ASP A 22 -1.00 -2.34 9.63
N TYR A 23 -2.22 -1.87 9.42
CA TYR A 23 -2.56 -1.13 8.20
C TYR A 23 -1.83 0.20 8.11
N GLN A 24 -1.62 0.88 9.24
CA GLN A 24 -0.94 2.17 9.24
C GLN A 24 0.51 2.00 8.79
N GLU A 25 1.19 0.99 9.29
CA GLU A 25 2.57 0.70 8.86
C GLU A 25 2.60 0.31 7.38
N ALA A 26 1.62 -0.47 6.92
CA ALA A 26 1.53 -0.85 5.50
C ALA A 26 1.45 0.38 4.60
N ARG A 27 0.64 1.36 4.97
CA ARG A 27 0.55 2.63 4.23
C ARG A 27 1.89 3.34 4.19
N GLN A 28 2.56 3.42 5.33
CA GLN A 28 3.85 4.11 5.43
C GLN A 28 4.91 3.43 4.58
N VAL A 29 4.96 2.11 4.59
CA VAL A 29 5.92 1.36 3.77
C VAL A 29 5.65 1.57 2.29
N ALA A 30 4.39 1.49 1.87
CA ALA A 30 4.04 1.68 0.47
C ALA A 30 4.35 3.09 0.00
N LEU A 31 4.07 4.11 0.82
CA LEU A 31 4.36 5.50 0.48
C LEU A 31 5.86 5.78 0.47
N ALA A 32 6.65 5.12 1.33
CA ALA A 32 8.09 5.28 1.32
C ALA A 32 8.69 4.78 0.00
N ARG A 33 8.11 3.74 -0.59
CA ARG A 33 8.52 3.20 -1.89
C ARG A 33 8.00 4.04 -3.06
N ASN A 34 6.90 4.74 -2.85
CA ASN A 34 6.21 5.49 -3.90
C ASN A 34 5.85 6.88 -3.38
N PRO A 35 6.84 7.77 -3.20
CA PRO A 35 6.62 9.04 -2.47
C PRO A 35 5.63 9.98 -3.16
N ASN A 36 5.38 9.82 -4.46
CA ASN A 36 4.41 10.65 -5.17
C ASN A 36 3.03 10.01 -5.25
N ALA A 37 2.82 8.88 -4.58
CA ALA A 37 1.56 8.15 -4.65
C ALA A 37 0.58 8.62 -3.60
N LYS A 38 -0.71 8.36 -3.86
CA LYS A 38 -1.77 8.50 -2.88
C LYS A 38 -2.33 7.12 -2.56
N VAL A 39 -2.60 6.87 -1.29
CA VAL A 39 -3.20 5.59 -0.87
C VAL A 39 -4.69 5.63 -1.14
N VAL A 40 -5.17 4.68 -1.91
CA VAL A 40 -6.59 4.51 -2.23
C VAL A 40 -7.24 3.60 -1.18
N SER A 41 -6.61 2.47 -0.90
CA SER A 41 -7.13 1.53 0.09
C SER A 41 -6.02 0.64 0.62
N VAL A 42 -6.26 0.06 1.79
CA VAL A 42 -5.35 -0.91 2.40
C VAL A 42 -6.18 -2.09 2.88
N ASN A 43 -5.80 -3.29 2.48
CA ASN A 43 -6.51 -4.51 2.84
C ASN A 43 -5.52 -5.57 3.29
N ALA A 44 -5.95 -6.44 4.20
CA ALA A 44 -5.17 -7.60 4.56
C ALA A 44 -5.21 -8.62 3.43
N SER A 45 -4.09 -9.30 3.21
CA SER A 45 -4.00 -10.39 2.26
C SER A 45 -3.91 -11.70 3.04
N PHE A 46 -4.71 -12.69 2.65
CA PHE A 46 -4.77 -13.97 3.33
C PHE A 46 -4.10 -15.09 2.54
N PHE A 47 -3.30 -14.76 1.57
CA PHE A 47 -2.58 -15.76 0.76
C PHE A 47 -1.15 -15.93 1.21
#